data_e44399c356a177510ad89ca25b328bb8
#
_entry.id   e44399c356a177510ad89ca25b328bb8
#
_cell.length_a   1.000
_cell.length_b   1.000
_cell.length_c   1.000
_cell.angle_alpha   90.00
_cell.angle_beta   90.00
_cell.angle_gamma   90.00
#
_symmetry.space_group_name_H-M   'P 1'
#
loop_
_entity.id
_entity.type
_entity.pdbx_description
1 polymer ?
#
loop_
_entity_poly.entity_id
_entity_poly.type
_entity_poly.pdbx_seq_one_letter_code
_entity_poly.pdbx_strand_id
1 'polypeptide(L)'
;MFENDFKSGFPKLDEMRTKYASAPWYKDVRGDYAFFVLQQHSDADLRALAPQFDWHTPFHYDPLLALRANKAPQLWILGGEDYQAPSAETSRRIKALIGDGLPFTLAYYPNAEHGMTLFESGANGERASTRYAPGYIQMIRDFARNGKLHGSYGDAAVTNGPASVPHAP
;
A
#
# COMPACT_ATOMS: atom_id res chain seq x y z
N MET A 1 -10.15 16.66 -4.42
CA MET A 1 -9.13 17.51 -5.07
C MET A 1 -9.28 17.51 -6.58
N PHE A 2 -9.29 16.38 -7.24
CA PHE A 2 -9.34 16.28 -8.71
C PHE A 2 -10.73 16.29 -9.33
N GLU A 3 -11.78 16.18 -8.54
CA GLU A 3 -13.16 16.02 -9.03
C GLU A 3 -13.81 17.31 -9.51
N ASN A 4 -13.53 18.44 -8.89
CA ASN A 4 -14.26 19.67 -9.19
C ASN A 4 -13.33 20.86 -9.43
N ASP A 5 -12.43 21.11 -8.54
CA ASP A 5 -11.35 22.07 -8.69
C ASP A 5 -10.26 21.78 -7.65
N PHE A 6 -9.08 22.26 -7.91
CA PHE A 6 -7.96 22.12 -6.98
C PHE A 6 -8.14 22.99 -5.73
N LYS A 7 -8.97 24.03 -5.78
CA LYS A 7 -9.17 24.97 -4.66
C LYS A 7 -9.87 24.35 -3.48
N SER A 8 -10.89 23.53 -3.73
CA SER A 8 -11.64 22.89 -2.64
C SER A 8 -10.88 21.78 -1.93
N GLY A 9 -9.88 21.22 -2.59
CA GLY A 9 -9.03 20.14 -2.04
C GLY A 9 -7.90 20.65 -1.14
N PHE A 10 -7.27 21.76 -1.46
CA PHE A 10 -6.15 22.29 -0.70
C PHE A 10 -6.49 22.69 0.75
N PRO A 11 -7.59 23.40 1.04
CA PRO A 11 -7.98 23.66 2.42
C PRO A 11 -8.16 22.41 3.27
N LYS A 12 -8.71 21.33 2.70
CA LYS A 12 -8.84 20.05 3.41
C LYS A 12 -7.49 19.38 3.67
N LEU A 13 -6.54 19.52 2.74
CA LEU A 13 -5.17 19.06 2.95
C LEU A 13 -4.46 19.82 4.05
N ASP A 14 -4.62 21.14 4.10
CA ASP A 14 -4.03 21.98 5.13
C ASP A 14 -4.64 21.69 6.51
N GLU A 15 -5.93 21.43 6.57
CA GLU A 15 -6.61 20.97 7.79
C GLU A 15 -6.00 19.62 8.26
N MET A 16 -5.86 18.65 7.36
CA MET A 16 -5.26 17.36 7.67
C MET A 16 -3.79 17.49 8.10
N ARG A 17 -3.03 18.34 7.46
CA ARG A 17 -1.64 18.65 7.84
C ARG A 17 -1.55 19.20 9.24
N THR A 18 -2.37 20.20 9.56
CA THR A 18 -2.43 20.78 10.89
C THR A 18 -2.79 19.72 11.93
N LYS A 19 -3.78 18.90 11.63
CA LYS A 19 -4.26 17.83 12.52
C LYS A 19 -3.18 16.79 12.81
N TYR A 20 -2.36 16.45 11.83
CA TYR A 20 -1.39 15.36 11.95
C TYR A 20 0.07 15.84 12.05
N ALA A 21 0.30 17.16 12.15
CA ALA A 21 1.66 17.74 12.17
C ALA A 21 2.58 17.17 13.25
N SER A 22 2.01 16.76 14.39
CA SER A 22 2.74 16.16 15.51
C SER A 22 2.81 14.64 15.49
N ALA A 23 2.14 13.99 14.53
CA ALA A 23 2.16 12.53 14.44
C ALA A 23 3.56 12.04 14.01
N PRO A 24 4.12 11.01 14.67
CA PRO A 24 5.47 10.53 14.34
C PRO A 24 5.67 10.15 12.88
N TRP A 25 4.65 9.55 12.27
CA TRP A 25 4.64 9.14 10.86
C TRP A 25 4.53 10.30 9.87
N TYR A 26 4.13 11.49 10.31
CA TYR A 26 3.87 12.61 9.41
C TYR A 26 5.13 13.12 8.68
N LYS A 27 6.29 12.97 9.32
CA LYS A 27 7.57 13.36 8.71
C LYS A 27 7.88 12.51 7.46
N ASP A 28 7.53 11.24 7.51
CA ASP A 28 7.80 10.29 6.43
C ASP A 28 6.86 10.53 5.24
N VAL A 29 5.59 10.79 5.52
CA VAL A 29 4.61 11.19 4.48
C VAL A 29 4.96 12.54 3.84
N ARG A 30 5.67 13.43 4.56
CA ARG A 30 6.17 14.69 3.99
C ARG A 30 7.18 14.49 2.87
N GLY A 31 7.87 13.38 2.86
CA GLY A 31 8.75 12.99 1.76
C GLY A 31 7.98 12.49 0.54
N ASP A 32 6.70 12.22 0.68
CA ASP A 32 5.88 11.76 -0.45
C ASP A 32 5.51 12.96 -1.33
N TYR A 33 6.23 13.01 -2.33
CA TYR A 33 6.71 14.01 -3.24
C TYR A 33 5.62 14.73 -4.02
N ALA A 34 4.59 14.02 -4.47
CA ALA A 34 3.59 14.57 -5.38
C ALA A 34 2.79 15.71 -4.73
N PHE A 35 2.45 15.58 -3.45
CA PHE A 35 1.67 16.59 -2.74
C PHE A 35 2.44 17.89 -2.50
N PHE A 36 3.73 17.79 -2.20
CA PHE A 36 4.57 18.97 -1.95
C PHE A 36 4.80 19.79 -3.21
N VAL A 37 5.06 19.11 -4.32
CA VAL A 37 5.24 19.76 -5.62
C VAL A 37 3.94 20.43 -6.05
N LEU A 38 2.83 19.73 -5.95
CA LEU A 38 1.52 20.24 -6.35
C LEU A 38 1.08 21.49 -5.57
N GLN A 39 1.50 21.63 -4.30
CA GLN A 39 1.14 22.81 -3.50
C GLN A 39 1.97 24.06 -3.77
N GLN A 40 3.10 23.91 -4.42
CA GLN A 40 3.94 25.04 -4.80
C GLN A 40 3.47 25.71 -6.11
N HIS A 41 2.53 25.08 -6.80
CA HIS A 41 1.99 25.56 -8.05
C HIS A 41 0.62 26.23 -7.87
N SER A 42 0.34 27.24 -8.65
CA SER A 42 -1.00 27.83 -8.72
C SER A 42 -2.01 26.86 -9.33
N ASP A 43 -3.30 27.06 -9.07
CA ASP A 43 -4.37 26.28 -9.71
C ASP A 43 -4.29 26.31 -11.24
N ALA A 44 -3.86 27.45 -11.81
CA ALA A 44 -3.69 27.59 -13.25
C ALA A 44 -2.55 26.71 -13.78
N ASP A 45 -1.42 26.70 -13.07
CA ASP A 45 -0.27 25.87 -13.43
C ASP A 45 -0.61 24.37 -13.32
N LEU A 46 -1.33 23.98 -12.26
CA LEU A 46 -1.75 22.59 -12.08
C LEU A 46 -2.70 22.14 -13.18
N ARG A 47 -3.62 22.99 -13.61
CA ARG A 47 -4.51 22.68 -14.75
C ARG A 47 -3.74 22.54 -16.06
N ALA A 48 -2.71 23.36 -16.27
CA ALA A 48 -1.86 23.28 -17.45
C ALA A 48 -0.96 22.02 -17.44
N LEU A 49 -0.54 21.57 -16.25
CA LEU A 49 0.29 20.39 -16.07
C LEU A 49 -0.51 19.07 -16.07
N ALA A 50 -1.79 19.12 -15.69
CA ALA A 50 -2.62 17.93 -15.54
C ALA A 50 -2.61 16.99 -16.77
N PRO A 51 -2.69 17.47 -18.03
CA PRO A 51 -2.60 16.61 -19.19
C PRO A 51 -1.26 15.87 -19.35
N GLN A 52 -0.18 16.40 -18.76
CA GLN A 52 1.15 15.82 -18.85
C GLN A 52 1.35 14.63 -17.90
N PHE A 53 0.52 14.53 -16.86
CA PHE A 53 0.60 13.46 -15.86
C PHE A 53 -0.33 12.29 -16.14
N ASP A 54 -0.97 12.23 -17.29
CA ASP A 54 -1.92 11.18 -17.68
C ASP A 54 -2.92 10.81 -16.55
N TRP A 55 -3.58 11.83 -16.03
CA TRP A 55 -4.51 11.73 -14.90
C TRP A 55 -5.83 11.05 -15.28
N HIS A 56 -5.77 10.08 -16.16
CA HIS A 56 -6.91 9.30 -16.61
C HIS A 56 -7.29 8.21 -15.61
N THR A 57 -6.57 8.09 -14.50
CA THR A 57 -6.95 7.17 -13.43
C THR A 57 -8.27 7.64 -12.83
N PRO A 58 -9.35 6.86 -12.95
CA PRO A 58 -10.64 7.24 -12.38
C PRO A 58 -10.55 7.22 -10.87
N PHE A 59 -10.67 8.37 -10.22
CA PHE A 59 -10.60 8.48 -8.75
C PHE A 59 -11.76 7.75 -8.04
N HIS A 60 -12.83 7.45 -8.76
CA HIS A 60 -13.95 6.65 -8.27
C HIS A 60 -13.82 5.16 -8.58
N TYR A 61 -12.65 4.71 -9.05
CA TYR A 61 -12.42 3.31 -9.31
C TYR A 61 -12.46 2.52 -8.00
N ASP A 62 -13.39 1.57 -7.91
CA ASP A 62 -13.42 0.60 -6.81
C ASP A 62 -12.59 -0.64 -7.16
N PRO A 63 -11.39 -0.79 -6.62
CA PRO A 63 -10.54 -1.93 -6.90
C PRO A 63 -11.13 -3.25 -6.39
N LEU A 64 -12.07 -3.22 -5.43
CA LEU A 64 -12.68 -4.43 -4.87
C LEU A 64 -13.49 -5.19 -5.93
N LEU A 65 -14.09 -4.49 -6.89
CA LEU A 65 -14.82 -5.14 -7.99
C LEU A 65 -13.88 -5.99 -8.85
N ALA A 66 -12.73 -5.43 -9.24
CA ALA A 66 -11.72 -6.15 -10.00
C ALA A 66 -11.11 -7.32 -9.21
N LEU A 67 -10.82 -7.10 -7.92
CA LEU A 67 -10.29 -8.16 -7.06
C LEU A 67 -11.28 -9.32 -6.90
N ARG A 68 -12.57 -9.05 -6.72
CA ARG A 68 -13.60 -10.09 -6.63
C ARG A 68 -13.79 -10.88 -7.94
N ALA A 69 -13.60 -10.23 -9.07
CA ALA A 69 -13.66 -10.87 -10.38
C ALA A 69 -12.43 -11.76 -10.66
N ASN A 70 -11.29 -11.45 -10.07
CA ASN A 70 -10.05 -12.18 -10.30
C ASN A 70 -10.03 -13.50 -9.51
N LYS A 71 -9.88 -14.63 -10.21
CA LYS A 71 -9.83 -15.98 -9.64
C LYS A 71 -8.40 -16.55 -9.57
N ALA A 72 -7.41 -15.81 -10.03
CA ALA A 72 -6.01 -16.21 -9.92
C ALA A 72 -5.53 -16.13 -8.47
N PRO A 73 -4.65 -17.03 -8.02
CA PRO A 73 -3.97 -16.90 -6.74
C PRO A 73 -3.19 -15.58 -6.67
N GLN A 74 -3.31 -14.87 -5.56
CA GLN A 74 -2.59 -13.62 -5.34
C GLN A 74 -1.86 -13.67 -4.01
N LEU A 75 -0.64 -13.17 -3.99
CA LEU A 75 0.13 -12.92 -2.78
C LEU A 75 0.14 -11.43 -2.47
N TRP A 76 -0.39 -11.07 -1.32
CA TRP A 76 -0.37 -9.74 -0.76
C TRP A 76 0.62 -9.70 0.40
N ILE A 77 1.66 -8.87 0.26
CA ILE A 77 2.70 -8.73 1.30
C ILE A 77 2.63 -7.29 1.81
N LEU A 78 2.44 -7.13 3.11
CA LEU A 78 2.25 -5.83 3.74
C LEU A 78 3.20 -5.65 4.92
N GLY A 79 3.74 -4.45 5.07
CA GLY A 79 4.55 -4.04 6.21
C GLY A 79 3.71 -3.34 7.28
N GLY A 80 3.89 -3.69 8.53
CA GLY A 80 3.16 -3.08 9.66
C GLY A 80 3.63 -1.66 9.98
N GLU A 81 4.88 -1.38 9.67
CA GLU A 81 5.52 -0.07 9.83
C GLU A 81 5.51 0.77 8.54
N ASP A 82 4.65 0.39 7.59
CA ASP A 82 4.49 1.10 6.32
C ASP A 82 3.79 2.45 6.53
N TYR A 83 4.49 3.54 6.24
CA TYR A 83 3.93 4.90 6.29
C TYR A 83 3.47 5.43 4.93
N GLN A 84 3.76 4.71 3.85
CA GLN A 84 3.42 5.12 2.50
C GLN A 84 2.08 4.55 2.03
N ALA A 85 1.64 3.44 2.61
CA ALA A 85 0.39 2.79 2.25
C ALA A 85 -0.42 2.38 3.51
N PRO A 86 -1.76 2.37 3.45
CA PRO A 86 -2.62 2.04 4.57
C PRO A 86 -2.66 0.53 4.82
N SER A 87 -1.53 -0.06 5.26
CA SER A 87 -1.36 -1.51 5.41
C SER A 87 -2.40 -2.16 6.32
N ALA A 88 -2.81 -1.49 7.41
CA ALA A 88 -3.82 -2.02 8.33
C ALA A 88 -5.19 -2.17 7.64
N GLU A 89 -5.64 -1.15 6.91
CA GLU A 89 -6.91 -1.18 6.18
C GLU A 89 -6.84 -2.15 4.99
N THR A 90 -5.73 -2.17 4.26
CA THR A 90 -5.49 -3.13 3.18
C THR A 90 -5.54 -4.56 3.70
N SER A 91 -4.85 -4.84 4.82
CA SER A 91 -4.89 -6.15 5.49
C SER A 91 -6.32 -6.57 5.85
N ARG A 92 -7.11 -5.66 6.43
CA ARG A 92 -8.50 -5.91 6.79
C ARG A 92 -9.35 -6.29 5.57
N ARG A 93 -9.21 -5.56 4.47
CA ARG A 93 -9.94 -5.82 3.21
C ARG A 93 -9.53 -7.13 2.57
N ILE A 94 -8.24 -7.41 2.48
CA ILE A 94 -7.75 -8.67 1.91
C ILE A 94 -8.20 -9.87 2.76
N LYS A 95 -8.17 -9.78 4.09
CA LYS A 95 -8.72 -10.82 4.96
C LYS A 95 -10.21 -11.06 4.73
N ALA A 96 -10.99 -10.01 4.51
CA ALA A 96 -12.41 -10.14 4.17
C ALA A 96 -12.59 -10.88 2.82
N LEU A 97 -11.82 -10.54 1.79
CA LEU A 97 -11.86 -11.22 0.50
C LEU A 97 -11.44 -12.70 0.61
N ILE A 98 -10.45 -13.00 1.45
CA ILE A 98 -10.08 -14.39 1.77
C ILE A 98 -11.25 -15.11 2.45
N GLY A 99 -11.93 -14.48 3.39
CA GLY A 99 -13.12 -15.01 4.07
C GLY A 99 -14.29 -15.22 3.11
N ASP A 100 -14.41 -14.39 2.08
CA ASP A 100 -15.39 -14.56 0.98
C ASP A 100 -15.01 -15.67 -0.02
N GLY A 101 -13.90 -16.38 0.22
CA GLY A 101 -13.49 -17.54 -0.57
C GLY A 101 -12.58 -17.22 -1.76
N LEU A 102 -11.97 -16.03 -1.84
CA LEU A 102 -11.00 -15.74 -2.89
C LEU A 102 -9.65 -16.45 -2.62
N PRO A 103 -8.95 -16.91 -3.68
CA PRO A 103 -7.69 -17.65 -3.54
C PRO A 103 -6.51 -16.71 -3.28
N PHE A 104 -6.66 -15.82 -2.32
CA PHE A 104 -5.61 -14.87 -1.95
C PHE A 104 -4.82 -15.38 -0.75
N THR A 105 -3.58 -14.98 -0.68
CA THR A 105 -2.70 -15.20 0.46
C THR A 105 -2.23 -13.83 0.95
N LEU A 106 -2.39 -13.57 2.23
CA LEU A 106 -1.87 -12.38 2.89
C LEU A 106 -0.70 -12.77 3.78
N ALA A 107 0.40 -12.06 3.64
CA ALA A 107 1.54 -12.09 4.55
C ALA A 107 1.74 -10.70 5.14
N TYR A 108 1.72 -10.59 6.45
CA TYR A 108 1.86 -9.33 7.17
C TYR A 108 3.11 -9.38 8.04
N TYR A 109 4.09 -8.52 7.71
CA TYR A 109 5.33 -8.35 8.47
C TYR A 109 5.16 -7.20 9.46
N PRO A 110 5.03 -7.45 10.76
CA PRO A 110 4.69 -6.40 11.74
C PRO A 110 5.76 -5.29 11.82
N ASN A 111 7.02 -5.63 11.57
CA ASN A 111 8.17 -4.75 11.74
C ASN A 111 8.80 -4.26 10.43
N ALA A 112 8.19 -4.53 9.28
CA ALA A 112 8.70 -4.09 7.98
C ALA A 112 8.02 -2.79 7.52
N GLU A 113 8.79 -1.96 6.82
CA GLU A 113 8.29 -0.78 6.12
C GLU A 113 7.80 -1.12 4.69
N HIS A 114 7.45 -0.11 3.89
CA HIS A 114 6.88 -0.24 2.55
C HIS A 114 7.69 -1.13 1.60
N GLY A 115 9.01 -1.03 1.62
CA GLY A 115 9.92 -1.87 0.83
C GLY A 115 10.11 -3.30 1.34
N MET A 116 9.34 -3.74 2.33
CA MET A 116 9.56 -4.99 3.06
C MET A 116 10.98 -5.08 3.64
N THR A 117 11.52 -3.93 4.05
CA THR A 117 12.81 -3.82 4.74
C THR A 117 12.61 -3.52 6.23
N LEU A 118 13.52 -3.99 7.04
CA LEU A 118 13.68 -3.55 8.43
C LEU A 118 14.47 -2.24 8.44
N PHE A 119 14.31 -1.46 9.48
CA PHE A 119 14.96 -0.15 9.60
C PHE A 119 15.51 0.08 11.01
N GLU A 120 16.44 1.01 11.08
CA GLU A 120 16.91 1.59 12.35
C GLU A 120 16.46 3.05 12.41
N SER A 121 16.06 3.49 13.59
CA SER A 121 15.66 4.88 13.81
C SER A 121 16.84 5.69 14.30
N GLY A 122 17.18 6.74 13.58
CA GLY A 122 18.18 7.73 14.00
C GLY A 122 17.67 8.65 15.11
N ALA A 123 18.56 9.46 15.65
CA ALA A 123 18.27 10.39 16.75
C ALA A 123 17.14 11.40 16.43
N ASN A 124 16.95 11.73 15.15
CA ASN A 124 15.91 12.64 14.68
C ASN A 124 14.62 11.93 14.25
N GLY A 125 14.48 10.61 14.50
CA GLY A 125 13.37 9.81 14.05
C GLY A 125 13.39 9.47 12.55
N GLU A 126 14.50 9.73 11.87
CA GLU A 126 14.73 9.26 10.51
C GLU A 126 14.89 7.75 10.49
N ARG A 127 14.35 7.11 9.45
CA ARG A 127 14.46 5.67 9.25
C ARG A 127 15.53 5.37 8.21
N ALA A 128 16.48 4.52 8.57
CA ALA A 128 17.47 3.96 7.65
C ALA A 128 17.14 2.50 7.40
N SER A 129 16.73 2.16 6.19
CA SER A 129 16.48 0.77 5.80
C SER A 129 17.77 -0.03 5.89
N THR A 130 17.69 -1.22 6.49
CA THR A 130 18.88 -2.04 6.76
C THR A 130 18.93 -3.29 5.88
N ARG A 131 17.91 -4.12 5.92
CA ARG A 131 17.84 -5.39 5.21
C ARG A 131 16.39 -5.78 4.95
N TYR A 132 16.15 -6.65 4.00
CA TYR A 132 14.84 -7.26 3.81
C TYR A 132 14.39 -8.05 5.06
N ALA A 133 13.09 -8.04 5.30
CA ALA A 133 12.48 -8.85 6.34
C ALA A 133 12.84 -10.33 6.13
N PRO A 134 13.17 -11.08 7.19
CA PRO A 134 13.56 -12.48 7.10
C PRO A 134 12.50 -13.31 6.36
N GLY A 135 12.93 -14.13 5.42
CA GLY A 135 12.04 -15.00 4.65
C GLY A 135 11.28 -14.32 3.51
N TYR A 136 11.38 -13.00 3.31
CA TYR A 136 10.64 -12.27 2.27
C TYR A 136 10.88 -12.83 0.86
N ILE A 137 12.12 -12.98 0.45
CA ILE A 137 12.48 -13.52 -0.88
C ILE A 137 12.10 -15.00 -1.02
N GLN A 138 12.25 -15.77 0.04
CA GLN A 138 11.84 -17.18 0.09
C GLN A 138 10.32 -17.29 -0.11
N MET A 139 9.56 -16.47 0.59
CA MET A 139 8.10 -16.40 0.48
C MET A 139 7.64 -16.20 -0.97
N ILE A 140 8.23 -15.23 -1.67
CA ILE A 140 7.90 -14.96 -3.08
C ILE A 140 8.16 -16.19 -3.95
N ARG A 141 9.31 -16.85 -3.76
CA ARG A 141 9.66 -18.07 -4.50
C ARG A 141 8.67 -19.21 -4.23
N ASP A 142 8.32 -19.41 -2.98
CA ASP A 142 7.44 -20.51 -2.56
C ASP A 142 6.02 -20.27 -3.08
N PHE A 143 5.53 -19.04 -3.03
CA PHE A 143 4.23 -18.69 -3.60
C PHE A 143 4.23 -18.84 -5.12
N ALA A 144 5.27 -18.37 -5.81
CA ALA A 144 5.37 -18.51 -7.27
C ALA A 144 5.35 -19.98 -7.75
N ARG A 145 5.85 -20.91 -6.92
CA ARG A 145 5.86 -22.34 -7.22
C ARG A 145 4.54 -23.04 -6.88
N ASN A 146 3.92 -22.64 -5.78
CA ASN A 146 2.88 -23.44 -5.15
C ASN A 146 1.50 -22.74 -5.16
N GLY A 147 1.43 -21.44 -5.49
CA GLY A 147 0.21 -20.63 -5.40
C GLY A 147 -0.29 -20.40 -3.97
N LYS A 148 0.45 -20.91 -2.97
CA LYS A 148 0.15 -20.83 -1.53
C LYS A 148 1.44 -20.84 -0.72
N LEU A 149 1.35 -20.40 0.54
CA LEU A 149 2.43 -20.43 1.50
C LEU A 149 2.20 -21.52 2.56
N HIS A 150 3.21 -22.33 2.81
CA HIS A 150 3.16 -23.43 3.78
C HIS A 150 4.27 -23.37 4.84
N GLY A 151 5.24 -22.46 4.66
CA GLY A 151 6.40 -22.31 5.53
C GLY A 151 6.26 -21.19 6.55
N SER A 152 7.30 -21.05 7.38
CA SER A 152 7.52 -19.87 8.22
C SER A 152 8.45 -18.89 7.49
N TYR A 153 8.13 -17.62 7.54
CA TYR A 153 8.83 -16.57 6.82
C TYR A 153 9.17 -15.43 7.78
N GLY A 154 10.17 -15.64 8.60
CA GLY A 154 10.53 -14.72 9.68
C GLY A 154 9.36 -14.51 10.66
N ASP A 155 9.01 -13.25 10.89
CA ASP A 155 7.91 -12.83 11.75
C ASP A 155 6.58 -12.58 11.00
N ALA A 156 6.52 -12.95 9.70
CA ALA A 156 5.32 -12.77 8.91
C ALA A 156 4.14 -13.58 9.41
N ALA A 157 3.03 -12.91 9.68
CA ALA A 157 1.73 -13.56 9.90
C ALA A 157 1.09 -13.90 8.54
N VAL A 158 0.94 -15.20 8.24
CA VAL A 158 0.40 -15.67 6.97
C VAL A 158 -1.06 -16.10 7.12
N THR A 159 -1.91 -15.65 6.21
CA THR A 159 -3.31 -16.09 6.07
C THR A 159 -3.53 -16.55 4.63
N ASN A 160 -3.83 -17.83 4.43
CA ASN A 160 -4.13 -18.38 3.12
C ASN A 160 -5.65 -18.46 2.90
N GLY A 161 -6.08 -18.10 1.71
CA GLY A 161 -7.40 -18.42 1.20
C GLY A 161 -7.53 -19.87 0.71
N PRO A 162 -8.69 -20.27 0.22
CA PRO A 162 -8.90 -21.59 -0.36
C PRO A 162 -7.95 -21.82 -1.55
N ALA A 163 -7.76 -23.08 -1.91
CA ALA A 163 -7.03 -23.40 -3.14
C ALA A 163 -7.80 -22.85 -4.35
N SER A 164 -7.09 -22.30 -5.32
CA SER A 164 -7.71 -22.02 -6.62
C SER A 164 -8.23 -23.32 -7.21
N VAL A 165 -9.48 -23.32 -7.68
CA VAL A 165 -9.98 -24.43 -8.48
C VAL A 165 -9.16 -24.41 -9.78
N PRO A 166 -8.52 -25.53 -10.17
CA PRO A 166 -7.85 -25.59 -11.46
C PRO A 166 -8.85 -25.21 -12.55
N HIS A 167 -8.50 -24.26 -13.42
CA HIS A 167 -9.26 -24.09 -14.65
C HIS A 167 -9.15 -25.41 -15.42
N ALA A 168 -10.28 -26.08 -15.60
CA ALA A 168 -10.33 -27.13 -16.60
C ALA A 168 -9.94 -26.54 -17.96
N PRO A 169 -9.09 -27.22 -18.74
CA PRO A 169 -8.64 -26.77 -20.04
C PRO A 169 -9.79 -26.58 -21.04
#